data_7cf08278f97b315de38d455692c14277
#
_entry.id   7cf08278f97b315de38d455692c14277
#
_cell.length_a   1.000
_cell.length_b   1.000
_cell.length_c   1.000
_cell.angle_alpha   90.00
_cell.angle_beta   90.00
_cell.angle_gamma   90.00
#
_symmetry.space_group_name_H-M   'P 1'
#
loop_
_entity.id
_entity.type
_entity.pdbx_description
1 polymer ?
#
loop_
_entity_poly.entity_id
_entity_poly.type
_entity_poly.pdbx_seq_one_letter_code
_entity_poly.pdbx_strand_id
1 'polypeptide(L)'
;MIGLVAALIGGALLEAGGNALVRQALVQRWWPLLVTGIVMFALYSVLINRSGLELDFGRLMGCYIVAFFVVSQILAALIYRDLPSARTLLGGVLIIGGGITLLTGV
;
A
#
# COMPACT_ATOMS: atom_id res chain seq x y z
N MET A 1 -5.32 17.98 -2.83
CA MET A 1 -5.94 16.68 -3.17
C MET A 1 -5.03 15.82 -4.04
N ILE A 2 -4.56 16.36 -5.16
CA ILE A 2 -3.66 15.61 -6.06
C ILE A 2 -2.37 15.21 -5.34
N GLY A 3 -1.80 16.11 -4.53
CA GLY A 3 -0.59 15.79 -3.77
C GLY A 3 -0.79 14.66 -2.78
N LEU A 4 -1.95 14.62 -2.11
CA LEU A 4 -2.27 13.53 -1.19
C LEU A 4 -2.45 12.21 -1.93
N VAL A 5 -3.17 12.21 -3.05
CA VAL A 5 -3.36 11.00 -3.86
C VAL A 5 -2.02 10.47 -4.35
N ALA A 6 -1.14 11.36 -4.85
CA ALA A 6 0.19 10.98 -5.28
C ALA A 6 1.01 10.37 -4.14
N ALA A 7 0.91 10.95 -2.94
CA ALA A 7 1.60 10.42 -1.77
C ALA A 7 1.05 9.05 -1.37
N LEU A 8 -0.27 8.86 -1.42
CA LEU A 8 -0.90 7.58 -1.12
C LEU A 8 -0.41 6.50 -2.09
N ILE A 9 -0.38 6.80 -3.37
CA ILE A 9 0.10 5.86 -4.40
C ILE A 9 1.59 5.60 -4.22
N GLY A 10 2.40 6.64 -4.05
CA GLY A 10 3.85 6.50 -3.84
C GLY A 10 4.16 5.70 -2.60
N GLY A 11 3.46 5.97 -1.50
CA GLY A 11 3.61 5.20 -0.26
C GLY A 11 3.21 3.75 -0.44
N ALA A 12 2.11 3.50 -1.16
CA ALA A 12 1.66 2.15 -1.44
C ALA A 12 2.68 1.38 -2.28
N LEU A 13 3.31 2.04 -3.26
CA LEU A 13 4.37 1.42 -4.06
C LEU A 13 5.58 1.09 -3.20
N LEU A 14 5.98 1.99 -2.31
CA LEU A 14 7.11 1.74 -1.41
C LEU A 14 6.81 0.58 -0.46
N GLU A 15 5.62 0.57 0.14
CA GLU A 15 5.27 -0.50 1.08
C GLU A 15 5.08 -1.83 0.37
N ALA A 16 4.31 -1.87 -0.70
CA ALA A 16 4.08 -3.12 -1.43
C ALA A 16 5.37 -3.62 -2.08
N GLY A 17 6.17 -2.72 -2.67
CA GLY A 17 7.48 -3.08 -3.21
C GLY A 17 8.43 -3.57 -2.14
N GLY A 18 8.42 -2.90 -0.98
CA GLY A 18 9.21 -3.34 0.17
C GLY A 18 8.81 -4.72 0.65
N ASN A 19 7.50 -4.99 0.71
CA ASN A 19 7.00 -6.33 1.05
C ASN A 19 7.48 -7.38 0.06
N ALA A 20 7.42 -7.06 -1.23
CA ALA A 20 7.90 -7.99 -2.26
C ALA A 20 9.38 -8.29 -2.11
N LEU A 21 10.19 -7.26 -1.82
CA LEU A 21 11.63 -7.45 -1.61
C LEU A 21 11.92 -8.26 -0.34
N VAL A 22 11.20 -7.98 0.75
CA VAL A 22 11.36 -8.76 1.99
C VAL A 22 11.01 -10.22 1.74
N ARG A 23 9.90 -10.47 1.04
CA ARG A 23 9.51 -11.84 0.71
C ARG A 23 10.58 -12.54 -0.11
N GLN A 24 11.09 -11.87 -1.14
CA GLN A 24 12.14 -12.42 -1.99
C GLN A 24 13.43 -12.66 -1.22
N ALA A 25 13.78 -11.74 -0.31
CA ALA A 25 14.95 -11.90 0.54
C ALA A 25 14.86 -13.14 1.42
N LEU A 26 13.68 -13.39 1.97
CA LEU A 26 13.47 -14.57 2.84
C LEU A 26 13.52 -15.87 2.04
N VAL A 27 13.00 -15.85 0.79
CA VAL A 27 13.05 -17.01 -0.08
C VAL A 27 14.47 -17.30 -0.51
N GLN A 28 15.23 -16.29 -0.92
CA GLN A 28 16.60 -16.44 -1.42
C GLN A 28 17.65 -16.42 -0.31
N ARG A 29 17.25 -16.05 0.92
CA ARG A 29 18.16 -15.89 2.06
C ARG A 29 19.29 -14.91 1.76
N TRP A 30 18.95 -13.78 1.14
CA TRP A 30 19.91 -12.74 0.77
C TRP A 30 19.61 -11.45 1.53
N TRP A 31 20.49 -11.12 2.48
CA TRP A 31 20.26 -9.99 3.38
C TRP A 31 20.23 -8.61 2.72
N PRO A 32 20.95 -8.32 1.60
CA PRO A 32 20.84 -6.99 0.98
C PRO A 32 19.42 -6.68 0.51
N LEU A 33 18.68 -7.67 0.01
CA LEU A 33 17.27 -7.47 -0.35
C LEU A 33 16.42 -7.17 0.88
N LEU A 34 16.71 -7.83 1.99
CA LEU A 34 15.97 -7.59 3.23
C LEU A 34 16.17 -6.16 3.71
N VAL A 35 17.41 -5.68 3.72
CA VAL A 35 17.71 -4.30 4.11
C VAL A 35 17.02 -3.30 3.19
N THR A 36 17.07 -3.54 1.88
CA THR A 36 16.41 -2.66 0.91
C THR A 36 14.91 -2.59 1.15
N GLY A 37 14.28 -3.74 1.39
CA GLY A 37 12.84 -3.78 1.67
C GLY A 37 12.49 -3.02 2.94
N ILE A 38 13.28 -3.18 4.00
CA ILE A 38 13.06 -2.48 5.28
C ILE A 38 13.23 -0.96 5.10
N VAL A 39 14.24 -0.53 4.32
CA VAL A 39 14.42 0.91 4.04
C VAL A 39 13.21 1.46 3.29
N MET A 40 12.65 0.71 2.36
CA MET A 40 11.43 1.14 1.65
C MET A 40 10.25 1.31 2.61
N PHE A 41 10.12 0.44 3.60
CA PHE A 41 9.10 0.59 4.65
C PHE A 41 9.31 1.89 5.44
N ALA A 42 10.54 2.18 5.80
CA ALA A 42 10.83 3.41 6.56
C ALA A 42 10.48 4.66 5.73
N LEU A 43 10.83 4.66 4.45
CA LEU A 43 10.51 5.77 3.55
C LEU A 43 9.00 5.93 3.36
N TYR A 44 8.27 4.84 3.19
CA TYR A 44 6.82 4.86 3.10
C TYR A 44 6.21 5.51 4.33
N SER A 45 6.63 5.07 5.51
CA SER A 45 6.08 5.56 6.77
C SER A 45 6.22 7.08 6.88
N VAL A 46 7.39 7.61 6.59
CA VAL A 46 7.64 9.05 6.65
C VAL A 46 6.82 9.78 5.60
N LEU A 47 6.80 9.28 4.37
CA LEU A 47 6.08 9.92 3.27
C LEU A 47 4.59 10.06 3.58
N ILE A 48 3.95 8.97 4.00
CA ILE A 48 2.51 8.96 4.26
C ILE A 48 2.15 9.86 5.43
N ASN A 49 2.88 9.75 6.53
CA ASN A 49 2.57 10.55 7.71
C ASN A 49 2.82 12.04 7.45
N ARG A 50 3.91 12.37 6.79
CA ARG A 50 4.21 13.77 6.48
C ARG A 50 3.19 14.38 5.53
N SER A 51 2.77 13.63 4.52
CA SER A 51 1.81 14.12 3.52
C SER A 51 0.39 14.22 4.06
N GLY A 52 0.05 13.42 5.06
CA GLY A 52 -1.28 13.36 5.63
C GLY A 52 -1.42 13.98 7.00
N LEU A 53 -0.48 14.84 7.43
CA LEU A 53 -0.51 15.43 8.77
C LEU A 53 -1.79 16.19 9.09
N GLU A 54 -2.46 16.74 8.07
CA GLU A 54 -3.69 17.51 8.26
C GLU A 54 -4.92 16.63 8.41
N LEU A 55 -4.81 15.33 8.14
CA LEU A 55 -5.94 14.40 8.28
C LEU A 55 -5.88 13.71 9.63
N ASP A 56 -7.06 13.29 10.12
CA ASP A 56 -7.13 12.40 11.25
C ASP A 56 -6.36 11.13 10.94
N PHE A 57 -5.62 10.62 11.93
CA PHE A 57 -4.81 9.42 11.73
C PHE A 57 -5.63 8.24 11.20
N GLY A 58 -6.77 7.96 11.82
CA GLY A 58 -7.61 6.84 11.37
C GLY A 58 -8.14 7.02 9.95
N ARG A 59 -8.49 8.26 9.60
CA ARG A 59 -8.97 8.58 8.27
C ARG A 59 -7.86 8.43 7.23
N LEU A 60 -6.66 8.91 7.54
CA LEU A 60 -5.50 8.76 6.67
C LEU A 60 -5.20 7.28 6.43
N MET A 61 -5.14 6.49 7.50
CA MET A 61 -4.84 5.06 7.40
C MET A 61 -5.92 4.32 6.62
N GLY A 62 -7.18 4.66 6.84
CA GLY A 62 -8.28 4.04 6.08
C GLY A 62 -8.19 4.32 4.59
N CYS A 63 -7.92 5.57 4.22
CA CYS A 63 -7.75 5.93 2.81
C CYS A 63 -6.51 5.27 2.23
N TYR A 64 -5.44 5.18 3.01
CA TYR A 64 -4.21 4.53 2.57
C TYR A 64 -4.42 3.04 2.28
N ILE A 65 -5.23 2.36 3.08
CA ILE A 65 -5.50 0.93 2.87
C ILE A 65 -6.08 0.69 1.48
N VAL A 66 -6.94 1.59 0.98
CA VAL A 66 -7.48 1.47 -0.38
C VAL A 66 -6.35 1.53 -1.40
N ALA A 67 -5.48 2.52 -1.30
CA ALA A 67 -4.36 2.68 -2.22
C ALA A 67 -3.42 1.47 -2.15
N PHE A 68 -3.10 1.02 -0.94
CA PHE A 68 -2.25 -0.14 -0.73
C PHE A 68 -2.86 -1.40 -1.32
N PHE A 69 -4.16 -1.61 -1.12
CA PHE A 69 -4.83 -2.80 -1.65
C PHE A 69 -4.75 -2.82 -3.19
N VAL A 70 -5.10 -1.71 -3.85
CA VAL A 70 -5.08 -1.64 -5.31
C VAL A 70 -3.66 -1.88 -5.84
N VAL A 71 -2.68 -1.18 -5.28
CA VAL A 71 -1.28 -1.32 -5.72
C VAL A 71 -0.79 -2.75 -5.50
N SER A 72 -1.12 -3.35 -4.35
CA SER A 72 -0.66 -4.71 -4.04
C SER A 72 -1.27 -5.73 -5.00
N GLN A 73 -2.52 -5.55 -5.43
CA GLN A 73 -3.14 -6.45 -6.41
C GLN A 73 -2.47 -6.33 -7.77
N ILE A 74 -2.13 -5.11 -8.18
CA ILE A 74 -1.42 -4.89 -9.44
C ILE A 74 -0.03 -5.55 -9.38
N LEU A 75 0.71 -5.36 -8.30
CA LEU A 75 2.02 -5.98 -8.15
C LEU A 75 1.94 -7.49 -8.07
N ALA A 76 0.93 -8.03 -7.39
CA ALA A 76 0.73 -9.48 -7.34
C ALA A 76 0.51 -10.06 -8.74
N ALA A 77 -0.29 -9.38 -9.56
CA ALA A 77 -0.53 -9.81 -10.93
C ALA A 77 0.73 -9.73 -11.80
N LEU A 78 1.49 -8.64 -11.66
CA LEU A 78 2.66 -8.39 -12.51
C LEU A 78 3.88 -9.21 -12.08
N ILE A 79 4.13 -9.33 -10.77
CA ILE A 79 5.35 -9.97 -10.27
C ILE A 79 5.13 -11.46 -10.03
N TYR A 80 4.02 -11.81 -9.38
CA TYR A 80 3.75 -13.20 -8.99
C TYR A 80 2.75 -13.89 -9.90
N ARG A 81 2.17 -13.15 -10.84
CA ARG A 81 1.12 -13.63 -11.75
C ARG A 81 -0.07 -14.19 -10.99
N ASP A 82 -0.33 -13.65 -9.82
CA ASP A 82 -1.49 -14.01 -9.00
C ASP A 82 -2.65 -13.11 -9.39
N LEU A 83 -3.66 -13.66 -10.05
CA LEU A 83 -4.87 -12.92 -10.37
C LEU A 83 -5.84 -12.97 -9.19
N PRO A 84 -6.56 -11.87 -8.92
CA PRO A 84 -7.47 -11.86 -7.78
C PRO A 84 -8.64 -12.84 -8.01
N SER A 85 -8.96 -13.58 -6.94
CA SER A 85 -10.13 -14.47 -6.93
C SER A 85 -11.41 -13.64 -6.80
N ALA A 86 -12.56 -14.30 -6.98
CA ALA A 86 -13.84 -13.63 -6.76
C ALA A 86 -13.96 -13.09 -5.33
N ARG A 87 -13.46 -13.82 -4.34
CA ARG A 87 -13.46 -13.36 -2.95
C ARG A 87 -12.58 -12.12 -2.75
N THR A 88 -11.42 -12.11 -3.38
CA THR A 88 -10.52 -10.96 -3.32
C THR A 88 -11.17 -9.74 -3.96
N LEU A 89 -11.87 -9.93 -5.08
CA LEU A 89 -12.59 -8.83 -5.73
C LEU A 89 -13.72 -8.32 -4.86
N LEU A 90 -14.48 -9.22 -4.22
CA LEU A 90 -15.55 -8.80 -3.30
C LEU A 90 -14.99 -8.03 -2.12
N GLY A 91 -13.95 -8.57 -1.47
CA GLY A 91 -13.29 -7.88 -0.37
C GLY A 91 -12.74 -6.53 -0.80
N GLY A 92 -12.17 -6.47 -2.00
CA GLY A 92 -11.66 -5.22 -2.57
C GLY A 92 -12.73 -4.17 -2.77
N VAL A 93 -13.90 -4.57 -3.25
CA VAL A 93 -15.05 -3.65 -3.39
C VAL A 93 -15.44 -3.07 -2.04
N LEU A 94 -15.47 -3.91 -0.99
CA LEU A 94 -15.77 -3.46 0.36
C LEU A 94 -14.71 -2.49 0.90
N ILE A 95 -13.44 -2.78 0.66
CA ILE A 95 -12.34 -1.91 1.07
C ILE A 95 -12.44 -0.56 0.37
N ILE A 96 -12.64 -0.55 -0.93
CA ILE A 96 -12.74 0.67 -1.72
C ILE A 96 -13.96 1.48 -1.31
N GLY A 97 -15.10 0.80 -1.11
CA GLY A 97 -16.32 1.46 -0.63
C GLY A 97 -16.13 2.11 0.72
N GLY A 98 -15.46 1.41 1.65
CA GLY A 98 -15.13 1.96 2.96
C GLY A 98 -14.21 3.17 2.86
N GLY A 99 -13.19 3.11 2.00
CA GLY A 99 -12.27 4.22 1.79
C GLY A 99 -12.94 5.45 1.20
N ILE A 100 -13.83 5.25 0.23
CA ILE A 100 -14.61 6.35 -0.36
C ILE A 100 -15.49 6.99 0.71
N THR A 101 -16.11 6.18 1.56
CA THR A 101 -16.92 6.69 2.66
C THR A 101 -16.09 7.56 3.59
N LEU A 102 -14.86 7.16 3.90
CA LEU A 102 -13.97 7.95 4.74
C LEU A 102 -13.56 9.27 4.09
N LEU A 103 -13.37 9.28 2.77
CA LEU A 103 -13.01 10.50 2.05
C LEU A 103 -14.17 11.49 2.01
N THR A 104 -15.38 11.00 1.82
CA THR A 104 -16.57 11.85 1.67
C THR A 104 -17.27 12.12 3.00
N GLY A 105 -17.06 11.26 3.99
CA GLY A 105 -17.65 11.40 5.31
C GLY A 105 -16.98 12.52 6.09
N VAL A 106 -17.75 13.42 6.62
CA VAL A 106 -17.26 14.51 7.45
C VAL A 106 -17.73 14.33 8.88
#